data_0e64ae56d26a36fa9da52d3346913a70
#
_entry.id   0e64ae56d26a36fa9da52d3346913a70
#
_cell.length_a   1.000
_cell.length_b   1.000
_cell.length_c   1.000
_cell.angle_alpha   90.00
_cell.angle_beta   90.00
_cell.angle_gamma   90.00
#
_symmetry.space_group_name_H-M   'P 1'
#
loop_
_entity.id
_entity.type
_entity.pdbx_description
1 polymer ?
#
loop_
_entity_poly.entity_id
_entity_poly.type
_entity_poly.pdbx_seq_one_letter_code
_entity_poly.pdbx_strand_id
1 'polypeptide(L)'
;MDGGSGIRFPANSRSYVKPLSMKALLFALSFFLLAFRSPAQVRGLKEQALESFRRERYDEAVALMERAAEADPTDAESWYYLGFFNHYRAYDSRPLKGYDFSYSERVFSYLDRALELDPSLGDARYFYGAECSANAFHAMRERDLERLRHFYEKAFLKGAYPPWLLELGRNMLDGCDRDAILFAGGNGDFDVCSYLQLHEGYRRDVSVLPVGYTDRPWYAGYLRDGLEGAQRPLALSLSDEQILEMRPFKWDTLEVRIPVSEALREEFSLPEDAVLAWTVAPDFASERLNGKLNDEKARPRTYLSPQRAVMLQIVEDNYASRPIFFSRMGNPFFFAGLDRFFSHGGLVSRLLPFPTAGTAHETDVPRLERLLRADRLKEVRSVATTDIPRISGCLFVYTEALARLAAYYRKAGRKEDLRALAGLYRRYLMPVLSSGREDALLEELEQASGS
;
A
#
# COMPACT_ATOMS: atom_id res chain seq x y z
N MET A 1 10.69 71.09 74.18
CA MET A 1 11.86 70.33 74.38
C MET A 1 11.93 69.39 73.22
N ASP A 2 12.69 69.78 72.29
CA ASP A 2 12.65 69.38 70.91
C ASP A 2 13.38 68.09 70.63
N GLY A 3 12.79 67.25 69.83
CA GLY A 3 13.38 66.09 69.26
C GLY A 3 13.02 65.95 67.79
N GLY A 4 13.79 66.59 66.90
CA GLY A 4 13.62 66.47 65.50
C GLY A 4 14.10 65.15 64.92
N SER A 5 13.23 64.39 64.30
CA SER A 5 13.54 63.18 63.56
C SER A 5 13.86 63.47 62.08
N GLY A 6 15.12 63.36 61.72
CA GLY A 6 15.60 63.48 60.34
C GLY A 6 15.46 62.17 59.61
N ILE A 7 14.62 62.14 58.62
CA ILE A 7 14.52 61.02 57.66
C ILE A 7 15.66 61.13 56.62
N ARG A 8 16.59 60.15 56.64
CA ARG A 8 17.61 60.00 55.61
C ARG A 8 17.06 59.10 54.45
N PHE A 9 16.99 59.65 53.22
CA PHE A 9 16.76 58.92 52.03
C PHE A 9 18.06 58.17 51.62
N PRO A 10 17.98 56.91 51.19
CA PRO A 10 19.12 56.20 50.65
C PRO A 10 19.49 56.70 49.24
N ALA A 11 20.77 56.83 49.03
CA ALA A 11 21.35 57.29 47.73
C ALA A 11 21.06 56.29 46.62
N ASN A 12 20.62 56.79 45.50
CA ASN A 12 20.29 56.11 44.28
C ASN A 12 21.58 55.50 43.65
N SER A 13 21.76 54.17 43.78
CA SER A 13 22.82 53.45 43.09
C SER A 13 22.44 53.26 41.62
N ARG A 14 22.92 54.12 40.74
CA ARG A 14 22.91 53.94 39.30
C ARG A 14 23.79 52.74 38.98
N SER A 15 23.16 51.57 38.64
CA SER A 15 23.82 50.46 38.05
C SER A 15 24.29 50.83 36.63
N TYR A 16 25.60 51.02 36.47
CA TYR A 16 26.21 51.16 35.17
C TYR A 16 26.15 49.83 34.42
N VAL A 17 25.23 49.68 33.45
CA VAL A 17 25.26 48.59 32.47
C VAL A 17 26.51 48.89 31.61
N LYS A 18 27.53 48.06 31.71
CA LYS A 18 28.73 48.10 30.83
C LYS A 18 28.24 47.92 29.39
N PRO A 19 28.63 48.81 28.45
CA PRO A 19 28.26 48.60 27.04
C PRO A 19 28.96 47.32 26.56
N LEU A 20 28.16 46.43 25.91
CA LEU A 20 28.70 45.24 25.23
C LEU A 20 29.82 45.72 24.27
N SER A 21 30.96 45.02 24.31
CA SER A 21 32.06 45.32 23.39
C SER A 21 31.58 45.13 21.94
N MET A 22 32.05 45.98 21.04
CA MET A 22 31.75 45.93 19.62
C MET A 22 32.00 44.52 19.02
N LYS A 23 32.96 43.76 19.60
CA LYS A 23 33.23 42.34 19.27
C LYS A 23 32.10 41.42 19.71
N ALA A 24 31.49 41.64 20.89
CA ALA A 24 30.34 40.87 21.35
C ALA A 24 29.08 41.18 20.55
N LEU A 25 28.91 42.44 20.11
CA LEU A 25 27.80 42.85 19.22
C LEU A 25 27.97 42.27 17.82
N LEU A 26 29.17 42.25 17.27
CA LEU A 26 29.52 41.63 15.98
C LEU A 26 29.37 40.10 16.05
N PHE A 27 29.75 39.48 17.18
CA PHE A 27 29.56 38.05 17.39
C PHE A 27 28.09 37.70 17.55
N ALA A 28 27.29 38.49 18.26
CA ALA A 28 25.83 38.34 18.36
C ALA A 28 25.15 38.60 17.01
N LEU A 29 25.59 39.60 16.23
CA LEU A 29 25.08 39.89 14.90
C LEU A 29 25.45 38.81 13.88
N SER A 30 26.65 38.24 13.96
CA SER A 30 27.05 37.10 13.11
C SER A 30 26.31 35.82 13.48
N PHE A 31 26.01 35.58 14.75
CA PHE A 31 25.15 34.47 15.20
C PHE A 31 23.70 34.70 14.78
N PHE A 32 23.20 35.93 14.79
CA PHE A 32 21.86 36.29 14.32
C PHE A 32 21.73 36.20 12.80
N LEU A 33 22.78 36.56 12.04
CA LEU A 33 22.82 36.42 10.58
C LEU A 33 22.99 34.97 10.10
N LEU A 34 23.54 34.06 10.94
CA LEU A 34 23.61 32.64 10.70
C LEU A 34 22.29 31.92 11.02
N ALA A 35 21.38 32.55 11.80
CA ALA A 35 20.14 31.94 12.27
C ALA A 35 18.93 32.18 11.35
N PHE A 36 19.01 33.09 10.35
CA PHE A 36 17.89 33.35 9.41
C PHE A 36 18.31 33.04 7.98
N ARG A 37 18.44 31.77 7.64
CA ARG A 37 18.28 31.36 6.25
C ARG A 37 16.80 31.58 5.87
N SER A 38 16.58 32.36 4.79
CA SER A 38 15.23 32.78 4.41
C SER A 38 14.37 31.55 4.05
N PRO A 39 13.07 31.51 4.42
CA PRO A 39 12.14 30.46 4.00
C PRO A 39 12.13 30.22 2.48
N ALA A 40 12.45 31.26 1.69
CA ALA A 40 12.57 31.17 0.24
C ALA A 40 13.80 30.31 -0.16
N GLN A 41 14.90 30.35 0.60
CA GLN A 41 16.09 29.54 0.35
C GLN A 41 15.81 28.04 0.63
N VAL A 42 15.13 27.73 1.74
CA VAL A 42 14.72 26.34 2.08
C VAL A 42 13.81 25.80 0.97
N ARG A 43 12.82 26.57 0.56
CA ARG A 43 11.93 26.19 -0.55
C ARG A 43 12.69 25.92 -1.83
N GLY A 44 13.61 26.80 -2.22
CA GLY A 44 14.43 26.61 -3.42
C GLY A 44 15.31 25.36 -3.37
N LEU A 45 15.88 25.01 -2.20
CA LEU A 45 16.62 23.77 -2.02
C LEU A 45 15.73 22.54 -2.14
N LYS A 46 14.51 22.55 -1.55
CA LYS A 46 13.54 21.47 -1.67
C LYS A 46 13.09 21.25 -3.12
N GLU A 47 12.79 22.30 -3.87
CA GLU A 47 12.40 22.23 -5.28
C GLU A 47 13.53 21.63 -6.15
N GLN A 48 14.78 22.04 -5.93
CA GLN A 48 15.93 21.48 -6.63
C GLN A 48 16.15 20.00 -6.27
N ALA A 49 16.02 19.64 -5.00
CA ALA A 49 16.12 18.25 -4.53
C ALA A 49 15.07 17.34 -5.18
N LEU A 50 13.81 17.78 -5.21
CA LEU A 50 12.72 17.06 -5.87
C LEU A 50 12.96 16.88 -7.37
N GLU A 51 13.49 17.92 -8.04
CA GLU A 51 13.82 17.82 -9.46
C GLU A 51 14.98 16.86 -9.71
N SER A 52 16.02 16.88 -8.85
CA SER A 52 17.13 15.92 -8.93
C SER A 52 16.66 14.50 -8.69
N PHE A 53 15.71 14.28 -7.75
CA PHE A 53 15.10 12.98 -7.50
C PHE A 53 14.30 12.48 -8.72
N ARG A 54 13.49 13.32 -9.34
CA ARG A 54 12.75 12.96 -10.57
C ARG A 54 13.65 12.55 -11.73
N ARG A 55 14.89 13.08 -11.74
CA ARG A 55 15.93 12.72 -12.72
C ARG A 55 16.79 11.54 -12.28
N GLU A 56 16.38 10.81 -11.24
CA GLU A 56 17.10 9.67 -10.67
C GLU A 56 18.53 10.02 -10.16
N ARG A 57 18.80 11.30 -9.88
CA ARG A 57 20.06 11.77 -9.30
C ARG A 57 19.96 11.77 -7.77
N TYR A 58 19.89 10.58 -7.19
CA TYR A 58 19.55 10.40 -5.77
C TYR A 58 20.57 11.02 -4.82
N ASP A 59 21.87 10.91 -5.11
CA ASP A 59 22.91 11.50 -4.26
C ASP A 59 22.82 13.02 -4.19
N GLU A 60 22.56 13.67 -5.33
CA GLU A 60 22.35 15.11 -5.39
C GLU A 60 21.06 15.55 -4.68
N ALA A 61 19.98 14.77 -4.84
CA ALA A 61 18.71 15.02 -4.16
C ALA A 61 18.87 14.98 -2.63
N VAL A 62 19.57 13.95 -2.13
CA VAL A 62 19.88 13.81 -0.69
C VAL A 62 20.70 14.99 -0.19
N ALA A 63 21.82 15.34 -0.87
CA ALA A 63 22.69 16.44 -0.45
C ALA A 63 21.97 17.80 -0.43
N LEU A 64 21.08 18.07 -1.40
CA LEU A 64 20.27 19.29 -1.43
C LEU A 64 19.25 19.30 -0.28
N MET A 65 18.64 18.17 0.04
CA MET A 65 17.65 18.07 1.10
C MET A 65 18.32 18.13 2.50
N GLU A 66 19.53 17.58 2.68
CA GLU A 66 20.31 17.75 3.89
C GLU A 66 20.59 19.26 4.16
N ARG A 67 20.96 20.00 3.13
CA ARG A 67 21.13 21.45 3.23
C ARG A 67 19.83 22.20 3.56
N ALA A 68 18.69 21.71 3.09
CA ALA A 68 17.38 22.27 3.45
C ALA A 68 17.06 22.01 4.94
N ALA A 69 17.26 20.79 5.42
CA ALA A 69 17.05 20.42 6.82
C ALA A 69 18.04 21.11 7.78
N GLU A 70 19.29 21.36 7.36
CA GLU A 70 20.25 22.17 8.11
C GLU A 70 19.84 23.65 8.16
N ALA A 71 19.21 24.16 7.09
CA ALA A 71 18.74 25.54 7.02
C ALA A 71 17.51 25.78 7.90
N ASP A 72 16.63 24.79 8.01
CA ASP A 72 15.48 24.78 8.91
C ASP A 72 15.29 23.38 9.53
N PRO A 73 15.90 23.12 10.69
CA PRO A 73 15.78 21.84 11.39
C PRO A 73 14.39 21.54 11.94
N THR A 74 13.45 22.50 11.87
CA THR A 74 12.07 22.37 12.34
C THR A 74 11.07 22.06 11.20
N ASP A 75 11.51 22.05 9.94
CA ASP A 75 10.71 21.68 8.79
C ASP A 75 10.57 20.16 8.69
N ALA A 76 9.45 19.62 9.19
CA ALA A 76 9.14 18.18 9.15
C ALA A 76 9.20 17.57 7.74
N GLU A 77 8.81 18.36 6.72
CA GLU A 77 8.80 17.94 5.33
C GLU A 77 10.21 17.65 4.78
N SER A 78 11.22 18.46 5.16
CA SER A 78 12.61 18.19 4.78
C SER A 78 13.12 16.87 5.35
N TRP A 79 12.82 16.57 6.59
CA TRP A 79 13.17 15.27 7.22
C TRP A 79 12.44 14.10 6.58
N TYR A 80 11.16 14.26 6.26
CA TYR A 80 10.41 13.28 5.50
C TYR A 80 11.05 12.97 4.14
N TYR A 81 11.41 14.00 3.36
CA TYR A 81 12.06 13.78 2.07
C TYR A 81 13.44 13.14 2.19
N LEU A 82 14.19 13.41 3.25
CA LEU A 82 15.44 12.70 3.52
C LEU A 82 15.20 11.19 3.71
N GLY A 83 14.20 10.82 4.49
CA GLY A 83 13.77 9.41 4.64
C GLY A 83 13.35 8.82 3.31
N PHE A 84 12.47 9.51 2.60
CA PHE A 84 11.94 9.10 1.29
C PHE A 84 13.05 8.89 0.24
N PHE A 85 13.97 9.84 0.07
CA PHE A 85 15.06 9.73 -0.90
C PHE A 85 16.03 8.60 -0.57
N ASN A 86 16.38 8.42 0.72
CA ASN A 86 17.26 7.34 1.14
C ASN A 86 16.58 5.97 1.00
N HIS A 87 15.27 5.86 1.24
CA HIS A 87 14.51 4.63 0.96
C HIS A 87 14.58 4.25 -0.53
N TYR A 88 14.36 5.21 -1.44
CA TYR A 88 14.47 4.94 -2.88
C TYR A 88 15.92 4.70 -3.35
N ARG A 89 16.89 5.36 -2.73
CA ARG A 89 18.32 5.13 -3.00
C ARG A 89 18.74 3.70 -2.62
N ALA A 90 18.21 3.20 -1.49
CA ALA A 90 18.45 1.84 -1.02
C ALA A 90 17.68 0.80 -1.84
N TYR A 91 16.50 1.17 -2.35
CA TYR A 91 15.63 0.27 -3.08
C TYR A 91 16.12 0.05 -4.50
N ASP A 92 16.42 -1.20 -4.81
CA ASP A 92 16.69 -1.63 -6.17
C ASP A 92 15.57 -2.54 -6.64
N SER A 93 14.75 -2.05 -7.57
CA SER A 93 13.65 -2.81 -8.17
C SER A 93 14.11 -3.98 -9.05
N ARG A 94 15.42 -4.07 -9.33
CA ARG A 94 15.98 -5.18 -10.09
C ARG A 94 15.99 -6.45 -9.26
N PRO A 95 15.45 -7.57 -9.77
CA PRO A 95 15.30 -8.81 -9.01
C PRO A 95 16.60 -9.36 -8.39
N LEU A 96 17.76 -9.01 -8.95
CA LEU A 96 19.05 -9.54 -8.54
C LEU A 96 19.75 -8.75 -7.43
N LYS A 97 19.45 -7.45 -7.25
CA LYS A 97 20.11 -6.60 -6.25
C LYS A 97 19.30 -6.48 -4.96
N GLY A 98 18.01 -6.26 -5.06
CA GLY A 98 17.15 -6.08 -3.90
C GLY A 98 17.39 -4.76 -3.17
N TYR A 99 17.14 -4.75 -1.87
CA TYR A 99 17.23 -3.59 -1.00
C TYR A 99 18.56 -3.56 -0.22
N ASP A 100 19.21 -2.38 -0.17
CA ASP A 100 20.42 -2.17 0.64
C ASP A 100 20.03 -1.77 2.08
N PHE A 101 20.01 -2.73 2.98
CA PHE A 101 19.62 -2.55 4.37
C PHE A 101 20.59 -1.68 5.20
N SER A 102 21.76 -1.34 4.68
CA SER A 102 22.67 -0.40 5.34
C SER A 102 22.08 1.01 5.48
N TYR A 103 21.05 1.32 4.70
CA TYR A 103 20.31 2.59 4.78
C TYR A 103 19.18 2.58 5.81
N SER A 104 18.69 1.43 6.25
CA SER A 104 17.45 1.32 7.06
C SER A 104 17.46 2.19 8.32
N GLU A 105 18.52 2.13 9.13
CA GLU A 105 18.62 2.93 10.36
C GLU A 105 18.57 4.44 10.06
N ARG A 106 19.19 4.87 8.99
CA ARG A 106 19.17 6.28 8.55
C ARG A 106 17.75 6.68 8.09
N VAL A 107 17.09 5.83 7.31
CA VAL A 107 15.71 6.07 6.86
C VAL A 107 14.79 6.20 8.06
N PHE A 108 14.84 5.26 9.02
CA PHE A 108 14.05 5.32 10.24
C PHE A 108 14.34 6.60 11.04
N SER A 109 15.61 6.97 11.23
CA SER A 109 15.99 8.18 11.97
C SER A 109 15.40 9.46 11.36
N TYR A 110 15.43 9.59 10.03
CA TYR A 110 14.87 10.74 9.35
C TYR A 110 13.34 10.78 9.46
N LEU A 111 12.67 9.64 9.28
CA LEU A 111 11.21 9.56 9.39
C LEU A 111 10.74 9.73 10.85
N ASP A 112 11.49 9.23 11.84
CA ASP A 112 11.23 9.49 13.24
C ASP A 112 11.30 10.99 13.54
N ARG A 113 12.33 11.67 13.02
CA ARG A 113 12.47 13.12 13.19
C ARG A 113 11.32 13.89 12.53
N ALA A 114 10.91 13.49 11.35
CA ALA A 114 9.75 14.09 10.68
C ALA A 114 8.47 13.94 11.52
N LEU A 115 8.21 12.75 12.07
CA LEU A 115 7.03 12.46 12.88
C LEU A 115 7.08 13.08 14.29
N GLU A 116 8.26 13.32 14.85
CA GLU A 116 8.42 14.11 16.07
C GLU A 116 8.03 15.58 15.87
N LEU A 117 8.36 16.15 14.71
CA LEU A 117 8.05 17.53 14.37
C LEU A 117 6.59 17.71 13.93
N ASP A 118 6.07 16.77 13.15
CA ASP A 118 4.68 16.73 12.71
C ASP A 118 4.12 15.29 12.75
N PRO A 119 3.48 14.90 13.86
CA PRO A 119 2.85 13.59 13.98
C PRO A 119 1.70 13.36 12.99
N SER A 120 1.17 14.39 12.36
CA SER A 120 0.08 14.29 11.39
C SER A 120 0.57 13.99 9.96
N LEU A 121 1.89 14.01 9.71
CA LEU A 121 2.47 13.82 8.38
C LEU A 121 2.26 12.38 7.87
N GLY A 122 1.15 12.16 7.15
CA GLY A 122 0.72 10.85 6.69
C GLY A 122 1.72 10.17 5.76
N ASP A 123 2.36 10.92 4.87
CA ASP A 123 3.39 10.39 3.97
C ASP A 123 4.64 9.86 4.73
N ALA A 124 5.02 10.47 5.85
CA ALA A 124 6.09 9.95 6.69
C ALA A 124 5.68 8.62 7.35
N ARG A 125 4.44 8.49 7.82
CA ARG A 125 3.91 7.21 8.33
C ARG A 125 3.88 6.13 7.25
N TYR A 126 3.48 6.48 6.03
CA TYR A 126 3.49 5.57 4.90
C TYR A 126 4.89 5.02 4.61
N PHE A 127 5.90 5.91 4.49
CA PHE A 127 7.28 5.48 4.21
C PHE A 127 7.93 4.77 5.39
N TYR A 128 7.52 5.07 6.62
CA TYR A 128 7.90 4.27 7.77
C TYR A 128 7.41 2.82 7.63
N GLY A 129 6.15 2.65 7.23
CA GLY A 129 5.57 1.34 6.91
C GLY A 129 6.29 0.64 5.76
N ALA A 130 6.61 1.37 4.68
CA ALA A 130 7.34 0.83 3.53
C ALA A 130 8.75 0.34 3.90
N GLU A 131 9.47 1.08 4.76
CA GLU A 131 10.77 0.66 5.28
C GLU A 131 10.63 -0.58 6.17
N CYS A 132 9.62 -0.62 7.03
CA CYS A 132 9.31 -1.81 7.83
C CYS A 132 8.96 -3.01 6.93
N SER A 133 8.20 -2.80 5.86
CA SER A 133 7.85 -3.84 4.89
C SER A 133 9.10 -4.43 4.21
N ALA A 134 10.04 -3.58 3.74
CA ALA A 134 11.30 -4.04 3.18
C ALA A 134 12.08 -4.95 4.16
N ASN A 135 12.16 -4.53 5.43
CA ASN A 135 12.81 -5.31 6.48
C ASN A 135 12.02 -6.59 6.84
N ALA A 136 10.68 -6.56 6.79
CA ALA A 136 9.82 -7.73 6.98
C ALA A 136 10.05 -8.77 5.88
N PHE A 137 10.16 -8.35 4.61
CA PHE A 137 10.53 -9.25 3.51
C PHE A 137 11.94 -9.84 3.67
N HIS A 138 12.88 -9.07 4.22
CA HIS A 138 14.19 -9.62 4.58
C HIS A 138 14.09 -10.69 5.66
N ALA A 139 13.30 -10.45 6.71
CA ALA A 139 13.04 -11.43 7.76
C ALA A 139 12.36 -12.70 7.22
N MET A 140 11.42 -12.57 6.26
CA MET A 140 10.84 -13.71 5.54
C MET A 140 11.91 -14.53 4.81
N ARG A 141 12.83 -13.86 4.12
CA ARG A 141 13.95 -14.50 3.42
C ARG A 141 14.85 -15.27 4.36
N GLU A 142 15.15 -14.69 5.53
CA GLU A 142 15.99 -15.30 6.56
C GLU A 142 15.22 -16.31 7.44
N ARG A 143 13.91 -16.52 7.21
CA ARG A 143 13.03 -17.37 8.00
C ARG A 143 12.95 -16.97 9.50
N ASP A 144 13.12 -15.68 9.80
CA ASP A 144 13.10 -15.12 11.15
C ASP A 144 11.69 -14.57 11.48
N LEU A 145 10.90 -15.40 12.16
CA LEU A 145 9.52 -15.05 12.54
C LEU A 145 9.46 -13.90 13.56
N GLU A 146 10.41 -13.85 14.51
CA GLU A 146 10.41 -12.80 15.54
C GLU A 146 10.70 -11.44 14.92
N ARG A 147 11.71 -11.38 14.06
CA ARG A 147 12.07 -10.18 13.32
C ARG A 147 10.94 -9.76 12.35
N LEU A 148 10.27 -10.71 11.71
CA LEU A 148 9.12 -10.46 10.86
C LEU A 148 7.99 -9.78 11.64
N ARG A 149 7.63 -10.31 12.81
CA ARG A 149 6.63 -9.71 13.71
C ARG A 149 7.07 -8.33 14.17
N HIS A 150 8.31 -8.19 14.62
CA HIS A 150 8.84 -6.92 15.09
C HIS A 150 8.63 -5.78 14.08
N PHE A 151 8.90 -6.00 12.79
CA PHE A 151 8.76 -4.93 11.79
C PHE A 151 7.30 -4.59 11.49
N TYR A 152 6.38 -5.55 11.47
CA TYR A 152 4.96 -5.23 11.32
C TYR A 152 4.40 -4.51 12.55
N GLU A 153 4.81 -4.89 13.76
CA GLU A 153 4.45 -4.17 14.98
C GLU A 153 5.02 -2.75 14.99
N LYS A 154 6.29 -2.58 14.61
CA LYS A 154 6.95 -1.27 14.50
C LYS A 154 6.19 -0.35 13.53
N ALA A 155 5.78 -0.86 12.38
CA ALA A 155 4.96 -0.10 11.42
C ALA A 155 3.61 0.33 12.03
N PHE A 156 2.91 -0.58 12.72
CA PHE A 156 1.65 -0.29 13.39
C PHE A 156 1.82 0.79 14.46
N LEU A 157 2.80 0.67 15.35
CA LEU A 157 3.08 1.62 16.43
C LEU A 157 3.43 3.02 15.89
N LYS A 158 3.98 3.13 14.70
CA LYS A 158 4.26 4.39 14.01
C LYS A 158 3.09 4.92 13.16
N GLY A 159 1.93 4.27 13.24
CA GLY A 159 0.71 4.71 12.57
C GLY A 159 0.66 4.45 11.06
N ALA A 160 1.49 3.53 10.55
CA ALA A 160 1.45 3.14 9.15
C ALA A 160 0.16 2.37 8.78
N TYR A 161 -0.50 1.77 9.77
CA TYR A 161 -1.78 1.07 9.62
C TYR A 161 -2.88 1.77 10.42
N PRO A 162 -3.44 2.89 9.92
CA PRO A 162 -4.53 3.58 10.60
C PRO A 162 -5.80 2.71 10.65
N PRO A 163 -6.78 3.05 11.53
CA PRO A 163 -7.98 2.24 11.73
C PRO A 163 -8.74 1.88 10.45
N TRP A 164 -8.86 2.82 9.51
CA TRP A 164 -9.53 2.59 8.23
C TRP A 164 -8.81 1.56 7.34
N LEU A 165 -7.47 1.52 7.40
CA LEU A 165 -6.68 0.56 6.63
C LEU A 165 -6.75 -0.84 7.26
N LEU A 166 -6.77 -0.93 8.59
CA LEU A 166 -7.02 -2.19 9.29
C LEU A 166 -8.42 -2.74 9.00
N GLU A 167 -9.43 -1.86 8.96
CA GLU A 167 -10.79 -2.26 8.56
C GLU A 167 -10.83 -2.76 7.11
N LEU A 168 -10.15 -2.07 6.20
CA LEU A 168 -9.99 -2.51 4.81
C LEU A 168 -9.38 -3.92 4.74
N GLY A 169 -8.29 -4.16 5.45
CA GLY A 169 -7.62 -5.47 5.51
C GLY A 169 -8.54 -6.56 6.07
N ARG A 170 -9.29 -6.29 7.16
CA ARG A 170 -10.29 -7.24 7.70
C ARG A 170 -11.39 -7.54 6.68
N ASN A 171 -11.91 -6.52 6.01
CA ASN A 171 -12.94 -6.67 4.99
C ASN A 171 -12.45 -7.48 3.78
N MET A 172 -11.18 -7.33 3.40
CA MET A 172 -10.57 -8.15 2.35
C MET A 172 -10.46 -9.62 2.77
N LEU A 173 -9.93 -9.88 3.95
CA LEU A 173 -9.78 -11.23 4.48
C LEU A 173 -11.13 -11.93 4.67
N ASP A 174 -12.15 -11.21 5.17
CA ASP A 174 -13.53 -11.71 5.30
C ASP A 174 -14.22 -11.91 3.95
N GLY A 175 -13.77 -11.20 2.93
CA GLY A 175 -14.21 -11.38 1.54
C GLY A 175 -13.73 -12.70 0.93
N CYS A 176 -12.73 -13.37 1.51
CA CYS A 176 -12.22 -14.65 1.04
C CYS A 176 -12.95 -15.85 1.69
N ASP A 177 -13.08 -16.92 0.95
CA ASP A 177 -13.53 -18.20 1.48
C ASP A 177 -12.52 -18.77 2.48
N ARG A 178 -12.93 -19.80 3.21
CA ARG A 178 -12.04 -20.52 4.10
C ARG A 178 -10.89 -21.16 3.30
N ASP A 179 -9.68 -21.16 3.88
CA ASP A 179 -8.47 -21.72 3.29
C ASP A 179 -8.06 -21.13 1.94
N ALA A 180 -8.56 -19.96 1.58
CA ALA A 180 -8.29 -19.32 0.29
C ALA A 180 -6.83 -18.92 0.11
N ILE A 181 -6.45 -18.74 -1.17
CA ILE A 181 -5.25 -18.01 -1.58
C ILE A 181 -5.71 -16.66 -2.13
N LEU A 182 -5.18 -15.57 -1.58
CA LEU A 182 -5.45 -14.20 -2.02
C LEU A 182 -4.20 -13.60 -2.66
N PHE A 183 -4.26 -13.35 -3.96
CA PHE A 183 -3.25 -12.56 -4.66
C PHE A 183 -3.47 -11.07 -4.39
N ALA A 184 -2.55 -10.46 -3.64
CA ALA A 184 -2.56 -9.07 -3.24
C ALA A 184 -1.80 -8.17 -4.22
N GLY A 185 -2.11 -6.87 -4.22
CA GLY A 185 -1.49 -5.89 -5.11
C GLY A 185 -0.15 -5.38 -4.60
N GLY A 186 0.02 -5.22 -3.30
CA GLY A 186 1.25 -4.67 -2.70
C GLY A 186 1.07 -4.14 -1.28
N ASN A 187 1.80 -3.07 -0.92
CA ASN A 187 1.87 -2.59 0.46
C ASN A 187 0.51 -2.20 1.07
N GLY A 188 -0.42 -1.68 0.26
CA GLY A 188 -1.72 -1.21 0.75
C GLY A 188 -2.68 -2.32 1.20
N ASP A 189 -2.50 -3.52 0.70
CA ASP A 189 -3.34 -4.69 1.02
C ASP A 189 -2.55 -5.83 1.67
N PHE A 190 -1.37 -6.15 1.15
CA PHE A 190 -0.55 -7.24 1.69
C PHE A 190 -0.07 -6.96 3.11
N ASP A 191 0.54 -5.79 3.36
CA ASP A 191 1.18 -5.50 4.65
C ASP A 191 0.16 -5.45 5.79
N VAL A 192 -1.01 -4.82 5.54
CA VAL A 192 -2.07 -4.76 6.56
C VAL A 192 -2.68 -6.13 6.84
N CYS A 193 -2.88 -6.97 5.82
CA CYS A 193 -3.33 -8.35 6.02
C CYS A 193 -2.30 -9.16 6.80
N SER A 194 -1.01 -9.02 6.49
CA SER A 194 0.08 -9.67 7.20
C SER A 194 0.13 -9.26 8.67
N TYR A 195 0.00 -7.96 8.97
CA TYR A 195 -0.09 -7.48 10.36
C TYR A 195 -1.27 -8.14 11.10
N LEU A 196 -2.47 -8.11 10.52
CA LEU A 196 -3.67 -8.70 11.12
C LEU A 196 -3.49 -10.21 11.40
N GLN A 197 -2.88 -10.93 10.48
CA GLN A 197 -2.62 -12.36 10.64
C GLN A 197 -1.57 -12.66 11.69
N LEU A 198 -0.46 -11.92 11.71
CA LEU A 198 0.67 -12.18 12.60
C LEU A 198 0.41 -11.74 14.05
N HIS A 199 -0.28 -10.60 14.26
CA HIS A 199 -0.48 -10.00 15.57
C HIS A 199 -1.86 -10.25 16.17
N GLU A 200 -2.92 -10.21 15.35
CA GLU A 200 -4.28 -10.44 15.82
C GLU A 200 -4.75 -11.89 15.61
N GLY A 201 -3.98 -12.71 14.89
CA GLY A 201 -4.37 -14.08 14.55
C GLY A 201 -5.57 -14.13 13.59
N TYR A 202 -5.87 -12.99 12.91
CA TYR A 202 -7.07 -12.84 12.11
C TYR A 202 -6.96 -13.58 10.78
N ARG A 203 -7.93 -14.47 10.46
CA ARG A 203 -8.01 -15.22 9.20
C ARG A 203 -6.68 -15.82 8.73
N ARG A 204 -5.96 -16.49 9.63
CA ARG A 204 -4.70 -17.20 9.33
C ARG A 204 -4.87 -18.38 8.36
N ASP A 205 -6.12 -18.74 8.10
CA ASP A 205 -6.48 -19.74 7.09
C ASP A 205 -6.22 -19.23 5.67
N VAL A 206 -6.27 -17.91 5.42
CA VAL A 206 -6.06 -17.30 4.11
C VAL A 206 -4.56 -17.07 3.87
N SER A 207 -4.02 -17.60 2.78
CA SER A 207 -2.64 -17.28 2.33
C SER A 207 -2.66 -16.02 1.48
N VAL A 208 -2.06 -14.93 1.96
CA VAL A 208 -2.00 -13.65 1.23
C VAL A 208 -0.66 -13.51 0.55
N LEU A 209 -0.64 -13.25 -0.77
CA LEU A 209 0.55 -13.26 -1.61
C LEU A 209 0.66 -11.98 -2.44
N PRO A 210 1.70 -11.14 -2.26
CA PRO A 210 1.93 -10.00 -3.16
C PRO A 210 2.52 -10.47 -4.48
N VAL A 211 1.76 -10.38 -5.57
CA VAL A 211 2.17 -10.87 -6.90
C VAL A 211 3.49 -10.24 -7.35
N GLY A 212 3.71 -8.97 -7.04
CA GLY A 212 4.95 -8.26 -7.41
C GLY A 212 6.24 -8.85 -6.84
N TYR A 213 6.16 -9.75 -5.84
CA TYR A 213 7.32 -10.43 -5.24
C TYR A 213 7.56 -11.84 -5.76
N THR A 214 6.64 -12.39 -6.53
CA THR A 214 6.77 -13.77 -7.04
C THR A 214 7.88 -13.95 -8.08
N ASP A 215 8.47 -12.87 -8.60
CA ASP A 215 9.67 -12.89 -9.45
C ASP A 215 10.99 -13.12 -8.67
N ARG A 216 10.93 -13.21 -7.34
CA ARG A 216 12.10 -13.43 -6.50
C ARG A 216 12.22 -14.90 -6.15
N PRO A 217 13.32 -15.58 -6.54
CA PRO A 217 13.49 -17.02 -6.29
C PRO A 217 13.31 -17.39 -4.82
N TRP A 218 13.88 -16.58 -3.90
CA TRP A 218 13.75 -16.84 -2.47
C TRP A 218 12.29 -16.80 -1.99
N TYR A 219 11.45 -15.91 -2.61
CA TYR A 219 10.06 -15.78 -2.21
C TYR A 219 9.21 -16.96 -2.71
N ALA A 220 9.44 -17.43 -3.93
CA ALA A 220 8.81 -18.65 -4.43
C ALA A 220 9.14 -19.84 -3.53
N GLY A 221 10.41 -20.02 -3.12
CA GLY A 221 10.81 -21.03 -2.14
C GLY A 221 10.16 -20.83 -0.76
N TYR A 222 10.04 -19.57 -0.29
CA TYR A 222 9.33 -19.25 0.94
C TYR A 222 7.84 -19.65 0.89
N LEU A 223 7.16 -19.43 -0.23
CA LEU A 223 5.76 -19.80 -0.41
C LEU A 223 5.59 -21.33 -0.44
N ARG A 224 6.46 -22.04 -1.15
CA ARG A 224 6.42 -23.51 -1.23
C ARG A 224 6.65 -24.18 0.12
N ASP A 225 7.67 -23.74 0.84
CA ASP A 225 8.07 -24.37 2.09
C ASP A 225 7.29 -23.86 3.30
N GLY A 226 6.70 -22.66 3.22
CA GLY A 226 6.03 -21.98 4.31
C GLY A 226 6.99 -21.47 5.40
N LEU A 227 6.42 -20.81 6.41
CA LEU A 227 7.07 -20.46 7.67
C LEU A 227 6.05 -20.63 8.79
N GLU A 228 6.33 -21.56 9.72
CA GLU A 228 5.41 -21.81 10.83
C GLU A 228 5.09 -20.51 11.59
N GLY A 229 3.81 -20.29 11.84
CA GLY A 229 3.33 -19.06 12.50
C GLY A 229 3.15 -17.83 11.59
N ALA A 230 3.58 -17.89 10.31
CA ALA A 230 3.42 -16.79 9.34
C ALA A 230 2.77 -17.22 8.02
N GLN A 231 3.33 -18.18 7.32
CA GLN A 231 2.87 -18.60 5.99
C GLN A 231 2.68 -20.11 5.92
N ARG A 232 1.48 -20.55 5.56
CA ARG A 232 1.22 -21.98 5.28
C ARG A 232 1.88 -22.37 3.96
N PRO A 233 2.50 -23.57 3.87
CA PRO A 233 3.04 -24.08 2.61
C PRO A 233 1.99 -24.09 1.50
N LEU A 234 2.41 -23.73 0.29
CA LEU A 234 1.60 -23.83 -0.92
C LEU A 234 2.12 -24.98 -1.79
N ALA A 235 1.23 -25.65 -2.49
CA ALA A 235 1.65 -26.50 -3.58
C ALA A 235 2.33 -25.63 -4.65
N LEU A 236 3.57 -25.97 -4.99
CA LEU A 236 4.33 -25.32 -6.04
C LEU A 236 5.26 -26.38 -6.67
N SER A 237 4.87 -26.85 -7.83
CA SER A 237 5.56 -27.96 -8.52
C SER A 237 6.90 -27.58 -9.15
N LEU A 238 7.27 -26.28 -9.11
CA LEU A 238 8.58 -25.81 -9.58
C LEU A 238 9.72 -26.39 -8.74
N SER A 239 10.72 -26.98 -9.41
CA SER A 239 11.96 -27.41 -8.76
C SER A 239 12.80 -26.20 -8.30
N ASP A 240 13.75 -26.43 -7.39
CA ASP A 240 14.70 -25.37 -6.97
C ASP A 240 15.46 -24.78 -8.14
N GLU A 241 15.82 -25.60 -9.10
CA GLU A 241 16.52 -25.21 -10.32
C GLU A 241 15.65 -24.27 -11.18
N GLN A 242 14.39 -24.63 -11.40
CA GLN A 242 13.42 -23.79 -12.12
C GLN A 242 13.15 -22.47 -11.40
N ILE A 243 13.08 -22.49 -10.08
CA ILE A 243 12.90 -21.28 -9.25
C ILE A 243 14.14 -20.36 -9.37
N LEU A 244 15.35 -20.92 -9.32
CA LEU A 244 16.60 -20.14 -9.42
C LEU A 244 16.84 -19.57 -10.82
N GLU A 245 16.46 -20.30 -11.85
CA GLU A 245 16.61 -19.87 -13.25
C GLU A 245 15.47 -18.96 -13.74
N MET A 246 14.58 -18.58 -12.86
CA MET A 246 13.40 -17.78 -13.18
C MET A 246 13.77 -16.50 -13.93
N ARG A 247 13.50 -16.50 -15.23
CA ARG A 247 13.78 -15.39 -16.16
C ARG A 247 12.52 -15.08 -16.96
N PRO A 248 12.42 -13.92 -17.62
CA PRO A 248 11.39 -13.70 -18.62
C PRO A 248 11.49 -14.79 -19.67
N PHE A 249 10.53 -15.71 -19.72
CA PHE A 249 10.51 -16.79 -20.69
C PHE A 249 9.98 -16.29 -22.03
N LYS A 250 10.61 -16.73 -23.12
CA LYS A 250 9.99 -16.63 -24.43
C LYS A 250 8.74 -17.52 -24.40
N TRP A 251 7.59 -16.95 -24.77
CA TRP A 251 6.32 -17.61 -24.59
C TRP A 251 5.55 -17.66 -25.90
N ASP A 252 5.15 -18.84 -26.30
CA ASP A 252 4.11 -18.99 -27.31
C ASP A 252 2.73 -19.06 -26.61
N THR A 253 1.67 -18.77 -27.34
CA THR A 253 0.32 -18.86 -26.80
C THR A 253 0.09 -20.25 -26.20
N LEU A 254 -0.26 -20.32 -24.92
CA LEU A 254 -0.49 -21.55 -24.19
C LEU A 254 -1.95 -21.70 -23.80
N GLU A 255 -2.52 -22.85 -24.08
CA GLU A 255 -3.80 -23.25 -23.49
C GLU A 255 -3.54 -23.91 -22.14
N VAL A 256 -4.07 -23.29 -21.06
CA VAL A 256 -4.02 -23.83 -19.70
C VAL A 256 -5.34 -24.52 -19.40
N ARG A 257 -5.29 -25.73 -18.81
CA ARG A 257 -6.46 -26.52 -18.40
C ARG A 257 -6.21 -27.04 -17.00
N ILE A 258 -7.02 -26.58 -16.04
CA ILE A 258 -6.86 -26.94 -14.62
C ILE A 258 -8.13 -27.67 -14.16
N PRO A 259 -8.03 -28.85 -13.53
CA PRO A 259 -9.17 -29.54 -12.96
C PRO A 259 -9.91 -28.69 -11.93
N VAL A 260 -11.25 -28.71 -11.96
CA VAL A 260 -12.09 -28.00 -11.00
C VAL A 260 -12.26 -28.85 -9.74
N SER A 261 -12.19 -28.22 -8.56
CA SER A 261 -12.42 -28.91 -7.29
C SER A 261 -13.84 -29.51 -7.20
N GLU A 262 -13.99 -30.57 -6.42
CA GLU A 262 -15.31 -31.18 -6.16
C GLU A 262 -16.29 -30.15 -5.60
N ALA A 263 -15.86 -29.34 -4.62
CA ALA A 263 -16.67 -28.29 -4.02
C ALA A 263 -17.22 -27.27 -5.05
N LEU A 264 -16.39 -26.85 -6.02
CA LEU A 264 -16.84 -25.95 -7.09
C LEU A 264 -17.78 -26.65 -8.08
N ARG A 265 -17.54 -27.96 -8.35
CA ARG A 265 -18.45 -28.73 -9.21
C ARG A 265 -19.82 -28.87 -8.58
N GLU A 266 -19.89 -29.16 -7.30
CA GLU A 266 -21.16 -29.22 -6.55
C GLU A 266 -21.85 -27.86 -6.49
N GLU A 267 -21.11 -26.79 -6.11
CA GLU A 267 -21.64 -25.43 -5.99
C GLU A 267 -22.29 -24.93 -7.29
N PHE A 268 -21.68 -25.24 -8.43
CA PHE A 268 -22.13 -24.76 -9.74
C PHE A 268 -22.77 -25.84 -10.63
N SER A 269 -23.01 -27.03 -10.09
CA SER A 269 -23.60 -28.17 -10.82
C SER A 269 -22.84 -28.49 -12.12
N LEU A 270 -21.50 -28.52 -12.04
CA LEU A 270 -20.63 -28.78 -13.19
C LEU A 270 -20.38 -30.27 -13.38
N PRO A 271 -20.07 -30.73 -14.62
CA PRO A 271 -19.74 -32.13 -14.89
C PRO A 271 -18.42 -32.55 -14.17
N GLU A 272 -18.24 -33.89 -14.04
CA GLU A 272 -17.12 -34.48 -13.33
C GLU A 272 -15.76 -34.10 -13.97
N ASP A 273 -15.72 -33.95 -15.28
CA ASP A 273 -14.54 -33.58 -16.08
C ASP A 273 -14.38 -32.08 -16.30
N ALA A 274 -15.12 -31.25 -15.53
CA ALA A 274 -15.04 -29.79 -15.64
C ALA A 274 -13.60 -29.28 -15.40
N VAL A 275 -13.17 -28.35 -16.24
CA VAL A 275 -11.86 -27.70 -16.16
C VAL A 275 -12.01 -26.19 -16.27
N LEU A 276 -11.18 -25.46 -15.54
CA LEU A 276 -10.88 -24.06 -15.82
C LEU A 276 -9.92 -24.03 -17.02
N ALA A 277 -10.36 -23.49 -18.16
CA ALA A 277 -9.57 -23.46 -19.37
C ALA A 277 -9.54 -22.08 -20.00
N TRP A 278 -8.35 -21.60 -20.32
CA TRP A 278 -8.17 -20.35 -21.06
C TRP A 278 -6.84 -20.32 -21.80
N THR A 279 -6.75 -19.40 -22.76
CA THR A 279 -5.54 -19.14 -23.51
C THR A 279 -4.77 -18.01 -22.84
N VAL A 280 -3.54 -18.28 -22.44
CA VAL A 280 -2.59 -17.26 -21.98
C VAL A 280 -1.88 -16.70 -23.20
N ALA A 281 -2.09 -15.42 -23.47
CA ALA A 281 -1.37 -14.72 -24.52
C ALA A 281 -0.02 -14.21 -23.98
N PRO A 282 1.02 -14.16 -24.82
CA PRO A 282 2.27 -13.50 -24.47
C PRO A 282 2.02 -12.05 -24.06
N ASP A 283 2.85 -11.55 -23.18
CA ASP A 283 2.84 -10.14 -22.82
C ASP A 283 3.36 -9.33 -23.99
N PHE A 284 2.48 -8.54 -24.59
CA PHE A 284 2.93 -7.51 -25.50
C PHE A 284 3.57 -6.43 -24.64
N ALA A 285 4.82 -6.20 -24.84
CA ALA A 285 5.68 -5.40 -24.05
C ALA A 285 5.36 -3.91 -24.06
N SER A 286 4.22 -3.55 -23.58
CA SER A 286 4.08 -2.33 -22.82
C SER A 286 4.76 -2.47 -21.45
N GLU A 287 5.42 -3.61 -21.17
CA GLU A 287 6.28 -3.77 -20.02
C GLU A 287 7.41 -2.76 -20.12
N ARG A 288 7.19 -1.63 -19.55
CA ARG A 288 8.26 -0.73 -19.13
C ARG A 288 9.04 -1.44 -18.02
N LEU A 289 9.89 -2.36 -18.40
CA LEU A 289 11.01 -2.72 -17.57
C LEU A 289 11.82 -1.43 -17.39
N ASN A 290 11.45 -0.63 -16.40
CA ASN A 290 12.12 0.58 -15.94
C ASN A 290 12.38 1.66 -16.98
N GLY A 291 11.40 2.03 -17.80
CA GLY A 291 11.47 3.28 -18.59
C GLY A 291 12.56 3.40 -19.66
N LYS A 292 13.42 2.40 -19.81
CA LYS A 292 14.64 2.47 -20.65
C LYS A 292 14.62 1.66 -21.94
N LEU A 293 13.54 0.97 -22.28
CA LEU A 293 13.43 0.22 -23.54
C LEU A 293 12.51 0.93 -24.53
N ASN A 294 12.84 2.17 -24.85
CA ASN A 294 12.23 2.93 -25.94
C ASN A 294 12.79 2.55 -27.33
N ASP A 295 13.19 1.32 -27.54
CA ASP A 295 13.56 0.88 -28.87
C ASP A 295 12.40 0.10 -29.51
N GLU A 296 11.43 0.84 -30.04
CA GLU A 296 10.22 0.30 -30.68
C GLU A 296 10.52 -0.59 -31.91
N LYS A 297 11.76 -0.60 -32.38
CA LYS A 297 12.13 -1.28 -33.63
C LYS A 297 12.72 -2.68 -33.46
N ALA A 298 13.01 -3.13 -32.27
CA ALA A 298 13.99 -4.20 -32.14
C ALA A 298 13.48 -5.58 -31.71
N ARG A 299 12.23 -5.80 -31.23
CA ARG A 299 11.89 -7.15 -30.72
C ARG A 299 10.44 -7.55 -30.89
N PRO A 300 10.17 -8.74 -31.47
CA PRO A 300 8.91 -9.43 -31.26
C PRO A 300 8.83 -9.81 -29.78
N ARG A 301 7.82 -9.34 -29.11
CA ARG A 301 7.66 -9.32 -27.66
C ARG A 301 6.75 -10.47 -27.26
N THR A 302 7.35 -11.59 -26.95
CA THR A 302 6.68 -12.83 -26.57
C THR A 302 7.28 -13.33 -25.27
N TYR A 303 7.09 -12.55 -24.18
CA TYR A 303 7.57 -12.94 -22.85
C TYR A 303 6.41 -13.08 -21.88
N LEU A 304 6.50 -14.07 -21.01
CA LEU A 304 5.77 -14.11 -19.76
C LEU A 304 6.72 -13.62 -18.67
N SER A 305 6.29 -12.62 -17.88
CA SER A 305 7.10 -12.18 -16.75
C SER A 305 7.18 -13.27 -15.69
N PRO A 306 8.29 -13.36 -14.94
CA PRO A 306 8.41 -14.32 -13.84
C PRO A 306 7.25 -14.23 -12.84
N GLN A 307 6.77 -13.04 -12.52
CA GLN A 307 5.63 -12.84 -11.62
C GLN A 307 4.39 -13.59 -12.12
N ARG A 308 4.07 -13.45 -13.40
CA ARG A 308 2.91 -14.11 -14.01
C ARG A 308 3.10 -15.63 -14.10
N ALA A 309 4.31 -16.08 -14.45
CA ALA A 309 4.62 -17.49 -14.54
C ALA A 309 4.43 -18.20 -13.20
N VAL A 310 4.98 -17.64 -12.11
CA VAL A 310 4.83 -18.22 -10.76
C VAL A 310 3.40 -18.10 -10.26
N MET A 311 2.73 -16.97 -10.49
CA MET A 311 1.32 -16.82 -10.15
C MET A 311 0.47 -17.90 -10.84
N LEU A 312 0.66 -18.11 -12.14
CA LEU A 312 -0.06 -19.14 -12.89
C LEU A 312 0.23 -20.54 -12.38
N GLN A 313 1.49 -20.84 -12.03
CA GLN A 313 1.84 -22.14 -11.45
C GLN A 313 1.18 -22.35 -10.08
N ILE A 314 1.14 -21.31 -9.24
CA ILE A 314 0.40 -21.39 -7.95
C ILE A 314 -1.08 -21.65 -8.20
N VAL A 315 -1.70 -21.00 -9.19
CA VAL A 315 -3.10 -21.27 -9.56
C VAL A 315 -3.26 -22.72 -10.00
N GLU A 316 -2.43 -23.19 -10.91
CA GLU A 316 -2.48 -24.57 -11.44
C GLU A 316 -2.38 -25.61 -10.33
N ASP A 317 -1.40 -25.46 -9.44
CA ASP A 317 -1.11 -26.44 -8.40
C ASP A 317 -2.11 -26.44 -7.24
N ASN A 318 -2.90 -25.36 -7.06
CA ASN A 318 -3.77 -25.21 -5.88
C ASN A 318 -5.28 -25.12 -6.21
N TYR A 319 -5.68 -24.80 -7.43
CA TYR A 319 -7.07 -24.50 -7.76
C TYR A 319 -8.04 -25.67 -7.48
N ALA A 320 -7.56 -26.90 -7.65
CA ALA A 320 -8.34 -28.10 -7.35
C ALA A 320 -8.61 -28.33 -5.85
N SER A 321 -7.87 -27.65 -4.96
CA SER A 321 -7.92 -27.88 -3.50
C SER A 321 -8.26 -26.64 -2.68
N ARG A 322 -8.02 -25.45 -3.21
CA ARG A 322 -8.19 -24.18 -2.47
C ARG A 322 -8.86 -23.11 -3.33
N PRO A 323 -9.78 -22.33 -2.75
CA PRO A 323 -10.37 -21.17 -3.44
C PRO A 323 -9.28 -20.13 -3.75
N ILE A 324 -9.31 -19.58 -4.97
CA ILE A 324 -8.38 -18.54 -5.42
C ILE A 324 -9.11 -17.20 -5.51
N PHE A 325 -8.49 -16.17 -4.93
CA PHE A 325 -8.99 -14.81 -4.92
C PHE A 325 -7.92 -13.82 -5.40
N PHE A 326 -8.38 -12.71 -5.97
CA PHE A 326 -7.55 -11.59 -6.39
C PHE A 326 -8.03 -10.30 -5.73
N SER A 327 -7.10 -9.54 -5.18
CA SER A 327 -7.38 -8.19 -4.67
C SER A 327 -7.80 -7.26 -5.82
N ARG A 328 -8.82 -6.45 -5.56
CA ARG A 328 -9.22 -5.38 -6.51
C ARG A 328 -8.23 -4.23 -6.57
N MET A 329 -7.28 -4.16 -5.64
CA MET A 329 -6.15 -3.22 -5.69
C MET A 329 -4.97 -3.76 -6.51
N GLY A 330 -5.05 -5.01 -6.97
CA GLY A 330 -4.03 -5.63 -7.81
C GLY A 330 -3.96 -4.99 -9.21
N ASN A 331 -2.75 -4.96 -9.77
CA ASN A 331 -2.58 -4.52 -11.16
C ASN A 331 -3.16 -5.58 -12.12
N PRO A 332 -4.13 -5.23 -12.98
CA PRO A 332 -4.74 -6.16 -13.95
C PRO A 332 -3.74 -6.86 -14.87
N PHE A 333 -2.59 -6.25 -15.09
CA PHE A 333 -1.49 -6.86 -15.84
C PHE A 333 -1.11 -8.26 -15.31
N PHE A 334 -1.11 -8.45 -14.00
CA PHE A 334 -0.77 -9.75 -13.39
C PHE A 334 -1.88 -10.80 -13.47
N PHE A 335 -3.08 -10.45 -13.91
CA PHE A 335 -4.17 -11.42 -13.97
C PHE A 335 -4.04 -12.45 -15.10
N ALA A 336 -3.19 -12.20 -16.09
CA ALA A 336 -2.89 -13.15 -17.17
C ALA A 336 -4.12 -13.69 -17.92
N GLY A 337 -5.18 -12.86 -18.06
CA GLY A 337 -6.45 -13.23 -18.69
C GLY A 337 -7.43 -13.97 -17.79
N LEU A 338 -7.09 -14.20 -16.52
CA LEU A 338 -7.99 -14.81 -15.53
C LEU A 338 -9.14 -13.88 -15.11
N ASP A 339 -9.01 -12.57 -15.32
CA ASP A 339 -10.05 -11.57 -15.00
C ASP A 339 -11.39 -11.84 -15.67
N ARG A 340 -11.41 -12.55 -16.79
CA ARG A 340 -12.66 -13.02 -17.46
C ARG A 340 -13.47 -14.00 -16.62
N PHE A 341 -12.84 -14.64 -15.65
CA PHE A 341 -13.41 -15.66 -14.77
C PHE A 341 -13.69 -15.15 -13.36
N PHE A 342 -13.59 -13.83 -13.15
CA PHE A 342 -13.78 -13.25 -11.82
C PHE A 342 -15.27 -13.05 -11.49
N SER A 343 -15.64 -13.53 -10.31
CA SER A 343 -16.86 -13.14 -9.62
C SER A 343 -16.53 -12.04 -8.61
N HIS A 344 -17.07 -10.84 -8.81
CA HIS A 344 -16.69 -9.64 -8.06
C HIS A 344 -17.48 -9.53 -6.75
N GLY A 345 -16.80 -9.76 -5.63
CA GLY A 345 -17.34 -9.69 -4.26
C GLY A 345 -17.02 -8.41 -3.50
N GLY A 346 -16.59 -7.34 -4.18
CA GLY A 346 -16.20 -6.07 -3.56
C GLY A 346 -14.71 -5.86 -3.56
N LEU A 347 -14.04 -5.99 -2.42
CA LEU A 347 -12.59 -5.76 -2.29
C LEU A 347 -11.76 -6.89 -2.92
N VAL A 348 -12.35 -8.06 -3.10
CA VAL A 348 -11.72 -9.23 -3.70
C VAL A 348 -12.62 -9.84 -4.77
N SER A 349 -12.02 -10.53 -5.73
CA SER A 349 -12.71 -11.26 -6.79
C SER A 349 -12.34 -12.74 -6.69
N ARG A 350 -13.35 -13.60 -6.71
CA ARG A 350 -13.17 -15.07 -6.70
C ARG A 350 -12.96 -15.57 -8.12
N LEU A 351 -11.99 -16.46 -8.31
CA LEU A 351 -11.77 -17.14 -9.57
C LEU A 351 -12.76 -18.29 -9.73
N LEU A 352 -13.62 -18.23 -10.75
CA LEU A 352 -14.59 -19.27 -11.10
C LEU A 352 -14.11 -20.12 -12.30
N PRO A 353 -14.65 -21.32 -12.50
CA PRO A 353 -14.20 -22.22 -13.57
C PRO A 353 -14.78 -21.90 -14.96
N PHE A 354 -15.55 -20.83 -15.08
CA PHE A 354 -16.20 -20.41 -16.33
C PHE A 354 -16.18 -18.88 -16.46
N PRO A 355 -16.25 -18.32 -17.69
CA PRO A 355 -16.34 -16.88 -17.91
C PRO A 355 -17.59 -16.29 -17.24
N THR A 356 -17.42 -15.19 -16.52
CA THR A 356 -18.47 -14.58 -15.70
C THR A 356 -19.15 -13.36 -16.35
N ALA A 357 -18.47 -12.68 -17.27
CA ALA A 357 -18.95 -11.45 -17.89
C ALA A 357 -20.36 -11.62 -18.52
N GLY A 358 -21.28 -10.75 -18.12
CA GLY A 358 -22.67 -10.79 -18.58
C GLY A 358 -23.54 -11.89 -17.97
N THR A 359 -23.02 -12.72 -17.08
CA THR A 359 -23.76 -13.78 -16.37
C THR A 359 -24.23 -13.33 -14.99
N ALA A 360 -25.07 -14.15 -14.35
CA ALA A 360 -25.49 -13.93 -12.95
C ALA A 360 -24.31 -14.06 -11.95
N HIS A 361 -23.20 -14.67 -12.37
CA HIS A 361 -22.03 -14.93 -11.54
C HIS A 361 -20.95 -13.82 -11.62
N GLU A 362 -21.12 -12.84 -12.49
CA GLU A 362 -20.18 -11.70 -12.61
C GLU A 362 -20.10 -10.90 -11.31
N THR A 363 -21.21 -10.79 -10.59
CA THR A 363 -21.32 -10.07 -9.32
C THR A 363 -21.73 -11.01 -8.20
N ASP A 364 -20.89 -11.15 -7.18
CA ASP A 364 -21.21 -11.89 -5.95
C ASP A 364 -22.00 -10.99 -5.00
N VAL A 365 -23.32 -10.94 -5.24
CA VAL A 365 -24.24 -10.09 -4.47
C VAL A 365 -24.21 -10.38 -2.98
N PRO A 366 -24.24 -11.65 -2.51
CA PRO A 366 -24.14 -11.95 -1.08
C PRO A 366 -22.87 -11.42 -0.42
N ARG A 367 -21.71 -11.43 -1.10
CA ARG A 367 -20.48 -10.84 -0.56
C ARG A 367 -20.55 -9.33 -0.51
N LEU A 368 -21.07 -8.69 -1.55
CA LEU A 368 -21.25 -7.24 -1.59
C LEU A 368 -22.19 -6.76 -0.48
N GLU A 369 -23.31 -7.46 -0.26
CA GLU A 369 -24.25 -7.13 0.82
C GLU A 369 -23.64 -7.31 2.22
N ARG A 370 -22.73 -8.29 2.40
CA ARG A 370 -21.98 -8.43 3.65
C ARG A 370 -20.93 -7.34 3.84
N LEU A 371 -20.27 -6.90 2.76
CA LEU A 371 -19.24 -5.86 2.79
C LEU A 371 -19.84 -4.47 3.03
N LEU A 372 -20.90 -4.13 2.29
CA LEU A 372 -21.48 -2.79 2.28
C LEU A 372 -22.52 -2.62 3.42
N ARG A 373 -22.03 -2.77 4.64
CA ARG A 373 -22.80 -2.60 5.88
C ARG A 373 -22.14 -1.55 6.77
N ALA A 374 -22.95 -0.88 7.58
CA ALA A 374 -22.49 0.17 8.49
C ALA A 374 -21.40 -0.29 9.48
N ASP A 375 -21.47 -1.54 9.94
CA ASP A 375 -20.49 -2.13 10.86
C ASP A 375 -19.16 -2.48 10.20
N ARG A 376 -19.10 -2.51 8.87
CA ARG A 376 -17.92 -2.79 8.04
C ARG A 376 -17.25 -1.53 7.46
N LEU A 377 -17.82 -0.36 7.70
CA LEU A 377 -17.37 0.92 7.16
C LEU A 377 -17.20 1.97 8.28
N LYS A 378 -17.05 1.53 9.54
CA LYS A 378 -16.96 2.43 10.70
C LYS A 378 -15.75 3.34 10.64
N GLU A 379 -14.62 2.75 10.29
CA GLU A 379 -13.31 3.38 10.36
C GLU A 379 -12.94 4.14 9.10
N VAL A 380 -13.66 3.93 7.98
CA VAL A 380 -13.42 4.67 6.73
C VAL A 380 -13.41 6.19 6.96
N ARG A 381 -14.27 6.69 7.84
CA ARG A 381 -14.33 8.12 8.19
C ARG A 381 -13.08 8.65 8.88
N SER A 382 -12.26 7.77 9.49
CA SER A 382 -11.00 8.17 10.12
C SER A 382 -9.94 8.61 9.13
N VAL A 383 -10.14 8.41 7.83
CA VAL A 383 -9.28 8.93 6.76
C VAL A 383 -9.09 10.44 6.90
N ALA A 384 -10.15 11.19 7.23
CA ALA A 384 -10.09 12.63 7.36
C ALA A 384 -9.10 13.13 8.45
N THR A 385 -8.81 12.30 9.46
CA THR A 385 -7.93 12.65 10.58
C THR A 385 -6.60 11.91 10.55
N THR A 386 -6.51 10.86 9.76
CA THR A 386 -5.32 9.97 9.68
C THR A 386 -4.91 9.73 8.24
N ASP A 387 -5.14 10.71 7.37
CA ASP A 387 -4.91 10.57 5.94
C ASP A 387 -3.44 10.20 5.63
N ILE A 388 -3.30 9.21 4.75
CA ILE A 388 -2.06 8.83 4.11
C ILE A 388 -2.30 8.99 2.59
N PRO A 389 -1.99 10.16 2.01
CA PRO A 389 -2.40 10.50 0.65
C PRO A 389 -2.02 9.47 -0.41
N ARG A 390 -0.87 8.81 -0.23
CA ARG A 390 -0.36 7.81 -1.19
C ARG A 390 -1.18 6.52 -1.24
N ILE A 391 -1.96 6.23 -0.21
CA ILE A 391 -2.65 4.94 -0.07
C ILE A 391 -4.16 5.12 0.12
N SER A 392 -4.63 6.30 0.54
CA SER A 392 -6.07 6.57 0.69
C SER A 392 -6.85 6.38 -0.61
N GLY A 393 -6.18 6.58 -1.76
CA GLY A 393 -6.77 6.28 -3.07
C GLY A 393 -7.23 4.83 -3.24
N CYS A 394 -6.75 3.88 -2.44
CA CYS A 394 -7.22 2.48 -2.51
C CYS A 394 -8.70 2.34 -2.12
N LEU A 395 -9.28 3.33 -1.42
CA LEU A 395 -10.69 3.31 -1.03
C LEU A 395 -11.66 3.37 -2.23
N PHE A 396 -11.17 3.67 -3.44
CA PHE A 396 -11.99 3.62 -4.66
C PHE A 396 -12.66 2.25 -4.87
N VAL A 397 -12.08 1.18 -4.32
CA VAL A 397 -12.65 -0.18 -4.43
C VAL A 397 -14.02 -0.29 -3.75
N TYR A 398 -14.28 0.51 -2.72
CA TYR A 398 -15.62 0.58 -2.11
C TYR A 398 -16.64 1.25 -3.02
N THR A 399 -16.24 2.29 -3.77
CA THR A 399 -17.11 2.95 -4.76
C THR A 399 -17.48 1.98 -5.88
N GLU A 400 -16.51 1.21 -6.36
CA GLU A 400 -16.76 0.19 -7.38
C GLU A 400 -17.69 -0.92 -6.86
N ALA A 401 -17.47 -1.40 -5.64
CA ALA A 401 -18.34 -2.39 -4.99
C ALA A 401 -19.78 -1.89 -4.87
N LEU A 402 -19.94 -0.63 -4.46
CA LEU A 402 -21.24 0.02 -4.31
C LEU A 402 -21.95 0.18 -5.68
N ALA A 403 -21.23 0.64 -6.71
CA ALA A 403 -21.79 0.80 -8.05
C ALA A 403 -22.29 -0.54 -8.63
N ARG A 404 -21.54 -1.64 -8.42
CA ARG A 404 -21.95 -2.99 -8.84
C ARG A 404 -23.22 -3.45 -8.13
N LEU A 405 -23.29 -3.27 -6.80
CA LEU A 405 -24.47 -3.65 -6.03
C LEU A 405 -25.68 -2.79 -6.42
N ALA A 406 -25.50 -1.50 -6.64
CA ALA A 406 -26.54 -0.60 -7.13
C ALA A 406 -27.07 -1.03 -8.50
N ALA A 407 -26.19 -1.39 -9.44
CA ALA A 407 -26.58 -1.88 -10.75
C ALA A 407 -27.42 -3.18 -10.65
N TYR A 408 -27.04 -4.09 -9.75
CA TYR A 408 -27.83 -5.29 -9.48
C TYR A 408 -29.21 -4.95 -8.90
N TYR A 409 -29.29 -4.11 -7.86
CA TYR A 409 -30.58 -3.74 -7.24
C TYR A 409 -31.51 -3.02 -8.21
N ARG A 410 -30.95 -2.15 -9.07
CA ARG A 410 -31.71 -1.49 -10.12
C ARG A 410 -32.32 -2.49 -11.10
N LYS A 411 -31.51 -3.44 -11.59
CA LYS A 411 -31.97 -4.49 -12.50
C LYS A 411 -33.04 -5.41 -11.87
N ALA A 412 -32.90 -5.65 -10.57
CA ALA A 412 -33.83 -6.47 -9.78
C ALA A 412 -35.08 -5.71 -9.29
N GLY A 413 -35.17 -4.37 -9.51
CA GLY A 413 -36.29 -3.57 -9.03
C GLY A 413 -36.28 -3.33 -7.50
N ARG A 414 -35.16 -3.56 -6.80
CA ARG A 414 -35.03 -3.49 -5.33
C ARG A 414 -34.84 -2.02 -4.88
N LYS A 415 -35.89 -1.21 -4.97
CA LYS A 415 -35.82 0.24 -4.70
C LYS A 415 -35.48 0.59 -3.25
N GLU A 416 -35.99 -0.17 -2.28
CA GLU A 416 -35.69 0.07 -0.86
C GLU A 416 -34.23 -0.16 -0.55
N ASP A 417 -33.63 -1.20 -1.12
CA ASP A 417 -32.20 -1.51 -0.98
C ASP A 417 -31.32 -0.44 -1.65
N LEU A 418 -31.75 0.13 -2.79
CA LEU A 418 -31.09 1.28 -3.41
C LEU A 418 -31.09 2.51 -2.49
N ARG A 419 -32.22 2.81 -1.82
CA ARG A 419 -32.29 3.91 -0.84
C ARG A 419 -31.36 3.68 0.34
N ALA A 420 -31.34 2.44 0.87
CA ALA A 420 -30.44 2.07 1.96
C ALA A 420 -28.98 2.21 1.55
N LEU A 421 -28.64 1.78 0.32
CA LEU A 421 -27.29 1.89 -0.23
C LEU A 421 -26.86 3.35 -0.44
N ALA A 422 -27.74 4.22 -0.94
CA ALA A 422 -27.51 5.67 -1.05
C ALA A 422 -27.27 6.31 0.33
N GLY A 423 -28.07 5.92 1.34
CA GLY A 423 -27.88 6.36 2.72
C GLY A 423 -26.53 5.95 3.31
N LEU A 424 -26.09 4.71 3.04
CA LEU A 424 -24.79 4.21 3.45
C LEU A 424 -23.64 4.99 2.76
N TYR A 425 -23.74 5.17 1.46
CA TYR A 425 -22.75 5.94 0.69
C TYR A 425 -22.62 7.36 1.23
N ARG A 426 -23.72 8.09 1.36
CA ARG A 426 -23.75 9.47 1.89
C ARG A 426 -23.13 9.57 3.29
N ARG A 427 -23.36 8.56 4.12
CA ARG A 427 -22.90 8.58 5.52
C ARG A 427 -21.43 8.23 5.70
N TYR A 428 -20.91 7.24 4.97
CA TYR A 428 -19.59 6.65 5.24
C TYR A 428 -18.54 6.93 4.17
N LEU A 429 -18.90 6.91 2.90
CA LEU A 429 -17.95 6.97 1.79
C LEU A 429 -17.83 8.38 1.17
N MET A 430 -18.94 9.04 0.92
CA MET A 430 -18.96 10.37 0.30
C MET A 430 -18.07 11.40 1.03
N PRO A 431 -18.04 11.47 2.38
CA PRO A 431 -17.20 12.44 3.09
C PRO A 431 -15.69 12.26 2.88
N VAL A 432 -15.24 11.10 2.43
CA VAL A 432 -13.82 10.78 2.25
C VAL A 432 -13.41 10.59 0.78
N LEU A 433 -14.36 10.41 -0.11
CA LEU A 433 -14.11 10.14 -1.53
C LEU A 433 -14.45 11.33 -2.45
N SER A 434 -14.82 12.50 -1.90
CA SER A 434 -15.35 13.63 -2.65
C SER A 434 -14.38 14.15 -3.74
N SER A 435 -14.62 13.76 -4.99
CA SER A 435 -13.89 14.22 -6.18
C SER A 435 -14.79 14.62 -7.35
N GLY A 436 -16.05 15.00 -7.10
CA GLY A 436 -17.00 15.44 -8.14
C GLY A 436 -17.61 14.32 -9.02
N ARG A 437 -16.97 13.13 -9.08
CA ARG A 437 -17.56 11.92 -9.73
C ARG A 437 -18.52 11.21 -8.78
N GLU A 438 -18.33 11.35 -7.52
CA GLU A 438 -19.10 10.71 -6.45
C GLU A 438 -20.46 11.37 -6.27
N ASP A 439 -20.58 12.66 -6.55
CA ASP A 439 -21.86 13.33 -6.58
C ASP A 439 -22.76 12.75 -7.67
N ALA A 440 -22.19 12.43 -8.84
CA ALA A 440 -22.91 11.76 -9.92
C ALA A 440 -23.39 10.34 -9.53
N LEU A 441 -22.59 9.61 -8.75
CA LEU A 441 -23.01 8.29 -8.25
C LEU A 441 -24.17 8.41 -7.26
N LEU A 442 -24.14 9.40 -6.38
CA LEU A 442 -25.25 9.67 -5.46
C LEU A 442 -26.54 10.04 -6.20
N GLU A 443 -26.44 10.95 -7.17
CA GLU A 443 -27.55 11.34 -8.03
C GLU A 443 -28.14 10.13 -8.78
N GLU A 444 -27.27 9.27 -9.33
CA GLU A 444 -27.70 8.03 -10.00
C GLU A 444 -28.46 7.08 -9.04
N LEU A 445 -27.95 6.91 -7.81
CA LEU A 445 -28.59 6.09 -6.78
C LEU A 445 -29.96 6.65 -6.38
N GLU A 446 -30.09 7.96 -6.21
CA GLU A 446 -31.33 8.63 -5.83
C GLU A 446 -32.36 8.61 -6.96
N GLN A 447 -31.97 8.91 -8.19
CA GLN A 447 -32.85 8.81 -9.35
C GLN A 447 -33.37 7.37 -9.57
N ALA A 448 -32.50 6.38 -9.43
CA ALA A 448 -32.88 4.96 -9.57
C ALA A 448 -33.81 4.48 -8.44
N SER A 449 -33.74 5.10 -7.26
CA SER A 449 -34.63 4.79 -6.13
C SER A 449 -36.02 5.43 -6.24
N GLY A 450 -36.21 6.38 -7.14
CA GLY A 450 -37.46 7.12 -7.34
C GLY A 450 -37.78 8.12 -6.23
N SER A 451 -36.73 8.69 -5.64
CA SER A 451 -36.78 9.77 -4.65
C SER A 451 -36.69 11.14 -5.33
#